data_ae1461a9ff18a4ce2c8f7bcb8b5870ad
#
_entry.id   ae1461a9ff18a4ce2c8f7bcb8b5870ad
#
_cell.length_a   1.000
_cell.length_b   1.000
_cell.length_c   1.000
_cell.angle_alpha   90.00
_cell.angle_beta   90.00
_cell.angle_gamma   90.00
#
_symmetry.space_group_name_H-M   'P 1'
#
loop_
_entity.id
_entity.type
_entity.pdbx_description
1 polymer ?
#
loop_
_entity_poly.entity_id
_entity_poly.type
_entity_poly.pdbx_seq_one_letter_code
_entity_poly.pdbx_strand_id
1 'polypeptide(L)'
;MKLTTVKEIYKEREKYLDKEVTVGGWVRSVRDSKTFGFIVLHDGSFFETLQVVYHDTMENFAEISKLNVGAAIIVKGTLVATPQAKQPFEIQAAEVTVEGNSAPDYPLQKKRHSLEYLRTITHLRPRTNTFQAVFRVRSLCAYAIHRFFQEQGFVYVHTPLILSLIHI
;
A
#
# COMPACT_ATOMS: atom_id res chain seq x y z
N MET A 1 0.81 -15.15 12.91
CA MET A 1 1.47 -15.19 11.59
C MET A 1 2.26 -13.90 11.40
N LYS A 2 3.54 -13.94 11.02
CA LYS A 2 4.34 -12.74 10.78
C LYS A 2 4.23 -12.36 9.29
N LEU A 3 3.68 -11.19 9.00
CA LEU A 3 3.61 -10.67 7.64
C LEU A 3 4.92 -9.94 7.31
N THR A 4 5.44 -10.17 6.11
CA THR A 4 6.55 -9.40 5.54
C THR A 4 5.98 -8.16 4.85
N THR A 5 6.52 -6.99 5.14
CA THR A 5 6.04 -5.75 4.52
C THR A 5 6.61 -5.55 3.11
N VAL A 6 5.86 -4.85 2.26
CA VAL A 6 6.35 -4.45 0.92
C VAL A 6 7.65 -3.66 1.04
N LYS A 7 7.77 -2.79 2.05
CA LYS A 7 8.98 -2.01 2.33
C LYS A 7 10.20 -2.89 2.61
N GLU A 8 10.05 -3.95 3.41
CA GLU A 8 11.13 -4.90 3.71
C GLU A 8 11.60 -5.61 2.43
N ILE A 9 10.66 -6.08 1.60
CA ILE A 9 10.97 -6.75 0.33
C ILE A 9 11.77 -5.83 -0.60
N TYR A 10 11.35 -4.56 -0.76
CA TYR A 10 12.07 -3.60 -1.61
C TYR A 10 13.46 -3.23 -1.08
N LYS A 11 13.64 -3.15 0.24
CA LYS A 11 14.90 -2.79 0.86
C LYS A 11 15.90 -3.95 0.96
N GLU A 12 15.40 -5.16 1.21
CA GLU A 12 16.21 -6.34 1.50
C GLU A 12 15.89 -7.48 0.51
N ARG A 13 15.64 -7.14 -0.76
CA ARG A 13 15.17 -8.10 -1.78
C ARG A 13 16.00 -9.38 -1.84
N GLU A 14 17.32 -9.29 -1.74
CA GLU A 14 18.24 -10.43 -1.81
C GLU A 14 18.00 -11.45 -0.71
N LYS A 15 17.51 -11.00 0.43
CA LYS A 15 17.14 -11.86 1.56
C LYS A 15 15.88 -12.68 1.28
N TYR A 16 14.98 -12.18 0.44
CA TYR A 16 13.67 -12.77 0.18
C TYR A 16 13.55 -13.43 -1.19
N LEU A 17 14.46 -13.16 -2.14
CA LEU A 17 14.46 -13.79 -3.46
C LEU A 17 14.56 -15.30 -3.32
N ASP A 18 13.77 -16.00 -4.14
CA ASP A 18 13.61 -17.45 -4.22
C ASP A 18 13.16 -18.12 -2.92
N LYS A 19 12.60 -17.30 -1.99
CA LYS A 19 12.06 -17.79 -0.73
C LYS A 19 10.56 -17.53 -0.62
N GLU A 20 9.92 -18.35 0.18
CA GLU A 20 8.53 -18.17 0.55
C GLU A 20 8.36 -16.93 1.44
N VAL A 21 7.44 -16.06 1.08
CA VAL A 21 7.05 -14.87 1.83
C VAL A 21 5.54 -14.86 2.03
N THR A 22 5.12 -14.25 3.13
CA THR A 22 3.70 -14.00 3.39
C THR A 22 3.49 -12.49 3.51
N VAL A 23 2.64 -11.94 2.64
CA VAL A 23 2.35 -10.51 2.57
C VAL A 23 0.85 -10.29 2.70
N GLY A 24 0.47 -9.33 3.53
CA GLY A 24 -0.93 -8.88 3.63
C GLY A 24 -1.09 -7.47 3.08
N GLY A 25 -2.24 -7.18 2.50
CA GLY A 25 -2.50 -5.83 1.99
C GLY A 25 -3.82 -5.71 1.23
N TRP A 26 -3.97 -4.60 0.54
CA TRP A 26 -5.17 -4.25 -0.22
C TRP A 26 -4.94 -4.34 -1.72
N VAL A 27 -5.93 -4.84 -2.40
CA VAL A 27 -5.96 -4.93 -3.86
C VAL A 27 -6.08 -3.53 -4.47
N ARG A 28 -5.12 -3.18 -5.33
CA ARG A 28 -5.16 -1.95 -6.16
C ARG A 28 -5.74 -2.19 -7.54
N SER A 29 -5.48 -3.35 -8.10
CA SER A 29 -6.12 -3.83 -9.32
C SER A 29 -5.94 -5.33 -9.47
N VAL A 30 -6.89 -5.96 -10.12
CA VAL A 30 -6.79 -7.32 -10.62
C VAL A 30 -6.81 -7.26 -12.14
N ARG A 31 -6.02 -8.11 -12.77
CA ARG A 31 -6.08 -8.40 -14.20
C ARG A 31 -6.14 -9.89 -14.33
N ASP A 32 -7.19 -10.36 -14.91
CA ASP A 32 -7.42 -11.78 -15.12
C ASP A 32 -7.11 -12.19 -16.56
N SER A 33 -6.64 -13.40 -16.71
CA SER A 33 -6.47 -14.14 -17.96
C SER A 33 -7.07 -15.53 -17.75
N LYS A 34 -7.24 -16.31 -18.81
CA LYS A 34 -7.94 -17.59 -18.70
C LYS A 34 -7.26 -18.61 -17.77
N THR A 35 -5.94 -18.56 -17.67
CA THR A 35 -5.12 -19.55 -16.93
C THR A 35 -4.31 -18.96 -15.78
N PHE A 36 -4.17 -17.62 -15.72
CA PHE A 36 -3.45 -16.92 -14.66
C PHE A 36 -3.94 -15.49 -14.56
N GLY A 37 -3.59 -14.81 -13.48
CA GLY A 37 -3.90 -13.40 -13.33
C GLY A 37 -2.86 -12.67 -12.49
N PHE A 38 -3.01 -11.34 -12.46
CA PHE A 38 -2.13 -10.44 -11.73
C PHE A 38 -2.93 -9.62 -10.72
N ILE A 39 -2.46 -9.60 -9.50
CA ILE A 39 -2.94 -8.68 -8.47
C ILE A 39 -1.85 -7.65 -8.21
N VAL A 40 -2.22 -6.38 -8.16
CA VAL A 40 -1.37 -5.31 -7.64
C VAL A 40 -1.75 -5.08 -6.19
N LEU A 41 -0.84 -5.45 -5.29
CA LEU A 41 -1.01 -5.35 -3.84
C LEU A 41 -0.34 -4.10 -3.27
N HIS A 42 -0.92 -3.52 -2.25
CA HIS A 42 -0.37 -2.40 -1.50
C HIS A 42 -0.66 -2.56 0.00
N ASP A 43 0.35 -2.48 0.84
CA ASP A 43 0.24 -2.62 2.30
C ASP A 43 0.40 -1.28 3.07
N GLY A 44 0.63 -0.18 2.37
CA GLY A 44 0.84 1.14 2.96
C GLY A 44 2.26 1.40 3.48
N SER A 45 3.10 0.38 3.61
CA SER A 45 4.45 0.51 4.18
C SER A 45 5.43 1.22 3.25
N PHE A 46 5.21 1.09 1.93
CA PHE A 46 6.08 1.64 0.90
C PHE A 46 5.28 2.39 -0.17
N PHE A 47 5.95 3.21 -0.99
CA PHE A 47 5.27 3.95 -2.07
C PHE A 47 4.95 3.05 -3.27
N GLU A 48 5.83 2.11 -3.59
CA GLU A 48 5.63 1.15 -4.66
C GLU A 48 4.68 0.03 -4.23
N THR A 49 4.08 -0.60 -5.22
CA THR A 49 3.19 -1.74 -5.06
C THR A 49 3.92 -3.04 -5.33
N LEU A 50 3.35 -4.15 -4.93
CA LEU A 50 3.88 -5.48 -5.17
C LEU A 50 2.97 -6.24 -6.14
N GLN A 51 3.54 -6.82 -7.19
CA GLN A 51 2.82 -7.67 -8.12
C GLN A 51 2.75 -9.09 -7.59
N VAL A 52 1.57 -9.67 -7.67
CA VAL A 52 1.30 -11.06 -7.32
C VAL A 52 0.73 -11.75 -8.55
N VAL A 53 1.29 -12.91 -8.90
CA VAL A 53 0.78 -13.77 -9.97
C VAL A 53 0.06 -14.93 -9.33
N TYR A 54 -1.15 -15.22 -9.77
CA TYR A 54 -1.95 -16.35 -9.33
C TYR A 54 -2.40 -17.19 -10.54
N HIS A 55 -2.60 -18.49 -10.35
CA HIS A 55 -2.90 -19.44 -11.41
C HIS A 55 -4.24 -20.13 -11.19
N ASP A 56 -4.82 -20.65 -12.28
CA ASP A 56 -6.09 -21.39 -12.30
C ASP A 56 -6.07 -22.73 -11.53
N THR A 57 -4.88 -23.18 -11.16
CA THR A 57 -4.70 -24.33 -10.25
C THR A 57 -5.16 -24.09 -8.81
N MET A 58 -5.43 -22.83 -8.44
CA MET A 58 -5.93 -22.48 -7.11
C MET A 58 -7.43 -22.76 -6.99
N GLU A 59 -7.86 -23.39 -5.92
CA GLU A 59 -9.27 -23.72 -5.67
C GLU A 59 -10.18 -22.47 -5.69
N ASN A 60 -9.68 -21.35 -5.20
CA ASN A 60 -10.41 -20.07 -5.12
C ASN A 60 -10.10 -19.11 -6.28
N PHE A 61 -9.57 -19.58 -7.40
CA PHE A 61 -9.24 -18.77 -8.58
C PHE A 61 -10.42 -17.90 -9.04
N ALA A 62 -11.63 -18.47 -9.10
CA ALA A 62 -12.84 -17.77 -9.51
C ALA A 62 -13.28 -16.65 -8.55
N GLU A 63 -12.92 -16.74 -7.27
CA GLU A 63 -13.13 -15.69 -6.28
C GLU A 63 -12.07 -14.59 -6.44
N ILE A 64 -10.80 -14.98 -6.55
CA ILE A 64 -9.68 -14.04 -6.70
C ILE A 64 -9.83 -13.18 -7.95
N SER A 65 -10.24 -13.77 -9.07
CA SER A 65 -10.43 -13.05 -10.34
C SER A 65 -11.52 -11.97 -10.29
N LYS A 66 -12.45 -12.07 -9.34
CA LYS A 66 -13.57 -11.13 -9.14
C LYS A 66 -13.34 -10.13 -8.00
N LEU A 67 -12.17 -10.12 -7.40
CA LEU A 67 -11.86 -9.18 -6.31
C LEU A 67 -11.95 -7.73 -6.77
N ASN A 68 -12.63 -6.92 -5.99
CA ASN A 68 -12.73 -5.49 -6.20
C ASN A 68 -11.49 -4.73 -5.67
N VAL A 69 -11.28 -3.53 -6.19
CA VAL A 69 -10.31 -2.59 -5.63
C VAL A 69 -10.62 -2.32 -4.16
N GLY A 70 -9.63 -2.42 -3.31
CA GLY A 70 -9.79 -2.23 -1.86
C GLY A 70 -10.06 -3.52 -1.08
N ALA A 71 -10.25 -4.66 -1.73
CA ALA A 71 -10.32 -5.94 -1.04
C ALA A 71 -9.04 -6.22 -0.25
N ALA A 72 -9.17 -6.81 0.93
CA ALA A 72 -8.06 -7.19 1.80
C ALA A 72 -7.71 -8.66 1.57
N ILE A 73 -6.42 -8.92 1.32
CA ILE A 73 -5.93 -10.28 1.05
C ILE A 73 -4.62 -10.55 1.79
N ILE A 74 -4.39 -11.81 2.09
CA ILE A 74 -3.10 -12.35 2.49
C ILE A 74 -2.61 -13.28 1.38
N VAL A 75 -1.38 -13.09 0.97
CA VAL A 75 -0.74 -13.86 -0.09
C VAL A 75 0.46 -14.59 0.49
N LYS A 76 0.52 -15.88 0.29
CA LYS A 76 1.68 -16.73 0.56
C LYS A 76 2.23 -17.24 -0.77
N GLY A 77 3.53 -17.08 -1.00
CA GLY A 77 4.13 -17.48 -2.26
C GLY A 77 5.63 -17.20 -2.31
N THR A 78 6.24 -17.53 -3.42
CA THR A 78 7.67 -17.37 -3.66
C THR A 78 7.95 -16.04 -4.34
N LEU A 79 8.90 -15.26 -3.81
CA LEU A 79 9.37 -14.02 -4.46
C LEU A 79 10.34 -14.37 -5.57
N VAL A 80 10.01 -14.00 -6.80
CA VAL A 80 10.80 -14.31 -8.01
C VAL A 80 11.30 -13.03 -8.67
N ALA A 81 12.54 -13.05 -9.15
CA ALA A 81 13.11 -11.92 -9.90
C ALA A 81 12.52 -11.82 -11.30
N THR A 82 12.16 -10.61 -11.71
CA THR A 82 11.61 -10.30 -13.05
C THR A 82 12.38 -9.13 -13.68
N PRO A 83 13.65 -9.32 -14.05
CA PRO A 83 14.54 -8.22 -14.47
C PRO A 83 14.11 -7.50 -15.74
N GLN A 84 13.29 -8.13 -16.58
CA GLN A 84 12.77 -7.55 -17.83
C GLN A 84 11.38 -6.89 -17.65
N ALA A 85 10.75 -7.05 -16.48
CA ALA A 85 9.45 -6.45 -16.20
C ALA A 85 9.59 -5.05 -15.60
N LYS A 86 8.47 -4.31 -15.57
CA LYS A 86 8.44 -2.98 -14.95
C LYS A 86 8.80 -3.01 -13.46
N GLN A 87 8.41 -4.07 -12.75
CA GLN A 87 8.82 -4.33 -11.38
C GLN A 87 9.97 -5.35 -11.39
N PRO A 88 10.97 -5.20 -10.53
CA PRO A 88 12.16 -6.06 -10.54
C PRO A 88 11.93 -7.46 -9.99
N PHE A 89 10.77 -7.69 -9.38
CA PHE A 89 10.35 -8.96 -8.79
C PHE A 89 8.83 -9.02 -8.66
N GLU A 90 8.31 -10.24 -8.49
CA GLU A 90 6.90 -10.51 -8.23
C GLU A 90 6.75 -11.71 -7.29
N ILE A 91 5.58 -11.87 -6.68
CA ILE A 91 5.25 -13.06 -5.90
C ILE A 91 4.51 -14.05 -6.81
N GLN A 92 5.05 -15.25 -6.95
CA GLN A 92 4.32 -16.40 -7.48
C GLN A 92 3.51 -16.99 -6.33
N ALA A 93 2.21 -16.73 -6.34
CA ALA A 93 1.34 -17.12 -5.25
C ALA A 93 1.15 -18.64 -5.20
N ALA A 94 1.33 -19.20 -4.02
CA ALA A 94 0.94 -20.59 -3.71
C ALA A 94 -0.46 -20.61 -3.05
N GLU A 95 -0.78 -19.55 -2.28
CA GLU A 95 -2.06 -19.40 -1.59
C GLU A 95 -2.44 -17.92 -1.55
N VAL A 96 -3.73 -17.64 -1.76
CA VAL A 96 -4.32 -16.32 -1.58
C VAL A 96 -5.55 -16.44 -0.70
N THR A 97 -5.51 -15.87 0.49
CA THR A 97 -6.64 -15.83 1.42
C THR A 97 -7.34 -14.49 1.30
N VAL A 98 -8.65 -14.50 1.10
CA VAL A 98 -9.47 -13.28 1.06
C VAL A 98 -9.96 -13.00 2.46
N GLU A 99 -9.40 -11.96 3.10
CA GLU A 99 -9.80 -11.52 4.46
C GLU A 99 -11.06 -10.65 4.44
N GLY A 100 -11.28 -9.95 3.35
CA GLY A 100 -12.49 -9.16 3.17
C GLY A 100 -12.59 -8.59 1.77
N ASN A 101 -13.75 -8.68 1.19
CA ASN A 101 -14.03 -8.10 -0.12
C ASN A 101 -14.41 -6.63 0.01
N SER A 102 -14.33 -5.91 -1.09
CA SER A 102 -14.72 -4.50 -1.19
C SER A 102 -15.99 -4.39 -2.03
N ALA A 103 -16.85 -3.43 -1.67
CA ALA A 103 -18.05 -3.17 -2.45
C ALA A 103 -17.74 -2.69 -3.88
N PRO A 104 -18.55 -3.01 -4.89
CA PRO A 104 -18.30 -2.60 -6.27
C PRO A 104 -18.28 -1.09 -6.47
N ASP A 105 -18.94 -0.34 -5.61
CA ASP A 105 -19.02 1.12 -5.59
C ASP A 105 -17.91 1.80 -4.77
N TYR A 106 -16.88 1.05 -4.38
CA TYR A 106 -15.73 1.61 -3.66
C TYR A 106 -15.20 2.86 -4.38
N PRO A 107 -15.10 4.03 -3.69
CA PRO A 107 -14.89 5.32 -4.35
C PRO A 107 -13.58 5.44 -5.13
N LEU A 108 -12.51 4.78 -4.66
CA LEU A 108 -11.19 4.85 -5.30
C LEU A 108 -11.00 3.75 -6.35
N GLN A 109 -11.73 3.85 -7.44
CA GLN A 109 -11.58 2.96 -8.59
C GLN A 109 -10.28 3.21 -9.35
N LYS A 110 -9.90 2.28 -10.25
CA LYS A 110 -8.70 2.37 -11.11
C LYS A 110 -8.87 3.45 -12.19
N LYS A 111 -8.97 4.72 -11.76
CA LYS A 111 -9.03 5.90 -12.64
C LYS A 111 -8.33 7.07 -11.97
N ARG A 112 -8.01 8.10 -12.76
CA ARG A 112 -7.52 9.36 -12.19
C ARG A 112 -8.67 10.08 -11.49
N HIS A 113 -8.42 10.51 -10.25
CA HIS A 113 -9.36 11.31 -9.46
C HIS A 113 -8.87 12.76 -9.38
N SER A 114 -9.79 13.72 -9.51
CA SER A 114 -9.46 15.14 -9.32
C SER A 114 -9.22 15.45 -7.82
N LEU A 115 -8.49 16.52 -7.54
CA LEU A 115 -8.25 16.96 -6.16
C LEU A 115 -9.53 17.39 -5.47
N GLU A 116 -10.47 17.99 -6.22
CA GLU A 116 -11.80 18.38 -5.74
C GLU A 116 -12.57 17.15 -5.25
N TYR A 117 -12.63 16.10 -6.07
CA TYR A 117 -13.27 14.84 -5.69
C TYR A 117 -12.61 14.23 -4.45
N LEU A 118 -11.28 14.23 -4.38
CA LEU A 118 -10.56 13.67 -3.23
C LEU A 118 -10.78 14.45 -1.93
N ARG A 119 -11.21 15.72 -2.01
CA ARG A 119 -11.63 16.50 -0.83
C ARG A 119 -12.98 16.04 -0.28
N THR A 120 -13.85 15.46 -1.10
CA THR A 120 -15.15 14.93 -0.64
C THR A 120 -15.01 13.58 0.07
N ILE A 121 -13.91 12.85 -0.16
CA ILE A 121 -13.62 11.54 0.44
C ILE A 121 -12.34 11.59 1.28
N THR A 122 -12.24 12.52 2.21
CA THR A 122 -11.03 12.82 2.99
C THR A 122 -10.44 11.62 3.71
N HIS A 123 -11.27 10.69 4.19
CA HIS A 123 -10.88 9.46 4.87
C HIS A 123 -10.22 8.42 3.94
N LEU A 124 -10.51 8.47 2.64
CA LEU A 124 -9.94 7.54 1.64
C LEU A 124 -8.78 8.12 0.83
N ARG A 125 -8.71 9.46 0.69
CA ARG A 125 -7.67 10.11 -0.12
C ARG A 125 -6.22 9.74 0.22
N PRO A 126 -5.86 9.39 1.49
CA PRO A 126 -4.50 8.94 1.82
C PRO A 126 -4.07 7.67 1.07
N ARG A 127 -5.03 6.89 0.55
CA ARG A 127 -4.75 5.68 -0.24
C ARG A 127 -4.37 5.98 -1.69
N THR A 128 -4.48 7.24 -2.15
CA THR A 128 -4.05 7.65 -3.50
C THR A 128 -2.56 7.97 -3.52
N ASN A 129 -1.89 7.75 -4.66
CA ASN A 129 -0.47 8.02 -4.81
C ASN A 129 -0.12 9.48 -4.49
N THR A 130 -0.95 10.42 -4.96
CA THR A 130 -0.75 11.86 -4.70
C THR A 130 -0.72 12.16 -3.21
N PHE A 131 -1.74 11.71 -2.46
CA PHE A 131 -1.79 11.99 -1.03
C PHE A 131 -0.83 11.15 -0.20
N GLN A 132 -0.48 9.95 -0.64
CA GLN A 132 0.62 9.21 -0.03
C GLN A 132 1.94 9.98 -0.12
N ALA A 133 2.27 10.54 -1.29
CA ALA A 133 3.44 11.39 -1.46
C ALA A 133 3.36 12.64 -0.56
N VAL A 134 2.24 13.38 -0.62
CA VAL A 134 2.02 14.60 0.17
C VAL A 134 2.17 14.34 1.67
N PHE A 135 1.51 13.32 2.21
CA PHE A 135 1.58 13.05 3.64
C PHE A 135 2.93 12.51 4.09
N ARG A 136 3.65 11.75 3.26
CA ARG A 136 5.02 11.33 3.57
C ARG A 136 5.97 12.53 3.62
N VAL A 137 5.90 13.44 2.63
CA VAL A 137 6.70 14.68 2.62
C VAL A 137 6.34 15.54 3.83
N ARG A 138 5.05 15.74 4.11
CA ARG A 138 4.60 16.51 5.29
C ARG A 138 5.14 15.94 6.61
N SER A 139 5.09 14.62 6.78
CA SER A 139 5.62 13.94 7.96
C SER A 139 7.14 14.16 8.11
N LEU A 140 7.89 14.02 7.02
CA LEU A 140 9.34 14.25 7.02
C LEU A 140 9.67 15.71 7.30
N CYS A 141 8.96 16.67 6.73
CA CYS A 141 9.16 18.10 6.99
C CYS A 141 8.91 18.44 8.46
N ALA A 142 7.81 17.94 9.05
CA ALA A 142 7.52 18.16 10.46
C ALA A 142 8.64 17.61 11.36
N TYR A 143 9.07 16.38 11.08
CA TYR A 143 10.19 15.76 11.80
C TYR A 143 11.50 16.55 11.63
N ALA A 144 11.82 17.00 10.40
CA ALA A 144 13.02 17.77 10.13
C ALA A 144 13.04 19.11 10.90
N ILE A 145 11.90 19.80 11.01
CA ILE A 145 11.78 21.03 11.81
C ILE A 145 12.05 20.74 13.29
N HIS A 146 11.40 19.73 13.86
CA HIS A 146 11.63 19.33 15.24
C HIS A 146 13.09 18.97 15.49
N ARG A 147 13.67 18.16 14.60
CA ARG A 147 15.07 17.76 14.68
C ARG A 147 16.02 18.97 14.67
N PHE A 148 15.82 19.90 13.71
CA PHE A 148 16.63 21.10 13.61
C PHE A 148 16.64 21.89 14.93
N PHE A 149 15.48 22.19 15.50
CA PHE A 149 15.42 22.94 16.75
C PHE A 149 16.01 22.17 17.93
N GLN A 150 15.79 20.87 18.02
CA GLN A 150 16.41 20.02 19.04
C GLN A 150 17.95 20.05 18.96
N GLU A 151 18.52 19.92 17.75
CA GLU A 151 19.97 19.98 17.54
C GLU A 151 20.57 21.35 17.88
N GLN A 152 19.79 22.44 17.81
CA GLN A 152 20.17 23.79 18.26
C GLN A 152 19.97 24.01 19.77
N GLY A 153 19.55 23.02 20.53
CA GLY A 153 19.35 23.11 21.97
C GLY A 153 18.02 23.71 22.43
N PHE A 154 17.05 23.87 21.52
CA PHE A 154 15.70 24.31 21.89
C PHE A 154 14.91 23.18 22.55
N VAL A 155 14.07 23.55 23.52
CA VAL A 155 13.16 22.63 24.20
C VAL A 155 11.76 22.76 23.61
N TYR A 156 11.16 21.64 23.18
CA TYR A 156 9.78 21.62 22.70
C TYR A 156 8.79 21.56 23.85
N VAL A 157 8.02 22.64 24.07
CA VAL A 157 7.15 22.83 25.25
C VAL A 157 5.71 22.40 25.01
N HIS A 158 5.33 22.04 23.79
CA HIS A 158 3.96 21.67 23.42
C HIS A 158 2.88 22.62 23.96
N THR A 159 2.97 23.90 23.58
CA THR A 159 2.02 24.93 24.00
C THR A 159 0.62 24.70 23.42
N PRO A 160 -0.46 25.13 24.12
CA PRO A 160 -1.82 25.08 23.60
C PRO A 160 -1.96 25.83 22.26
N LEU A 161 -2.70 25.24 21.31
CA LEU A 161 -2.98 25.84 20.00
C LEU A 161 -4.33 26.59 19.97
N ILE A 162 -5.24 26.29 20.92
CA ILE A 162 -6.55 26.88 20.99
C ILE A 162 -6.45 28.02 21.98
N LEU A 163 -6.59 29.24 21.49
CA LEU A 163 -6.51 30.48 22.26
C LEU A 163 -7.79 31.29 22.04
N SER A 164 -8.24 32.01 23.07
CA SER A 164 -9.26 33.07 22.92
C SER A 164 -8.55 34.40 22.67
N LEU A 165 -8.80 34.99 21.50
CA LEU A 165 -8.22 36.28 21.11
C LEU A 165 -9.26 37.42 21.13
N ILE A 166 -10.39 37.20 21.81
CA ILE A 166 -11.54 38.11 21.77
C ILE A 166 -11.24 39.49 22.47
N HIS A 167 -10.24 39.53 23.34
CA HIS A 167 -9.95 40.68 24.17
C HIS A 167 -8.54 41.28 23.98
N ILE A 168 -8.00 41.10 22.78
CA ILE A 168 -6.73 41.76 22.42
C ILE A 168 -7.01 42.98 21.56
#